data_0c3fff63f5b210998ef5a89d60db7c31
#
_entry.id   0c3fff63f5b210998ef5a89d60db7c31
#
_cell.length_a   1.000
_cell.length_b   1.000
_cell.length_c   1.000
_cell.angle_alpha   90.00
_cell.angle_beta   90.00
_cell.angle_gamma   90.00
#
_symmetry.space_group_name_H-M   'P 1'
#
loop_
_entity.id
_entity.type
_entity.pdbx_description
1 polymer ?
#
loop_
_entity_poly.entity_id
_entity_poly.type
_entity_poly.pdbx_seq_one_letter_code
_entity_poly.pdbx_strand_id
1 'polypeptide(L)'
;MKLILTRRATAIKKGAVTVSRELDSLLCGVKVGFCMTGSFCTFSKAFSAMEALRDAGCDILPIMSLSAGTVDTRFGTAQEHIKRAENICGKRVIMSVADAEPIGPKRLTDIMLVAPCTGNTMAKLARSITDTPVTMAVKSHLRGARPVLIACATNDALAGSFKNIGFLMNCRNYYFVPLGQDDPLKKPCSLVADFSLIPQAVGAALENKQLQPVLI
;
A
#
# COMPACT_ATOMS: atom_id res chain seq x y z
N MET A 1 -39.80 -18.65 7.17
CA MET A 1 -38.78 -17.56 7.37
C MET A 1 -37.36 -18.06 7.63
N LYS A 2 -37.12 -19.13 8.40
CA LYS A 2 -35.74 -19.69 8.64
C LYS A 2 -35.06 -20.26 7.38
N LEU A 3 -35.80 -20.84 6.40
CA LEU A 3 -35.19 -21.48 5.23
C LEU A 3 -34.60 -20.49 4.19
N ILE A 4 -35.12 -19.27 4.12
CA ILE A 4 -34.66 -18.22 3.18
C ILE A 4 -33.36 -17.57 3.67
N LEU A 5 -33.22 -17.42 5.00
CA LEU A 5 -32.01 -16.86 5.61
C LEU A 5 -30.79 -17.80 5.46
N THR A 6 -31.00 -19.12 5.54
CA THR A 6 -29.92 -20.11 5.39
C THR A 6 -29.42 -20.19 3.93
N ARG A 7 -30.31 -20.10 2.95
CA ARG A 7 -29.91 -20.10 1.52
C ARG A 7 -29.14 -18.83 1.12
N ARG A 8 -29.50 -17.63 1.65
CA ARG A 8 -28.75 -16.39 1.43
C ARG A 8 -27.36 -16.43 2.06
N ALA A 9 -27.23 -16.93 3.29
CA ALA A 9 -25.93 -17.06 3.96
C ALA A 9 -24.98 -18.03 3.22
N THR A 10 -25.51 -19.14 2.68
CA THR A 10 -24.73 -20.12 1.91
C THR A 10 -24.31 -19.57 0.54
N ALA A 11 -25.16 -18.80 -0.14
CA ALA A 11 -24.85 -18.15 -1.40
C ALA A 11 -23.80 -17.04 -1.23
N ILE A 12 -23.88 -16.24 -0.16
CA ILE A 12 -22.88 -15.20 0.18
C ILE A 12 -21.54 -15.85 0.50
N LYS A 13 -21.49 -16.94 1.27
CA LYS A 13 -20.24 -17.67 1.56
C LYS A 13 -19.63 -18.30 0.30
N LYS A 14 -20.41 -18.88 -0.60
CA LYS A 14 -19.91 -19.42 -1.88
C LYS A 14 -19.38 -18.32 -2.79
N GLY A 15 -20.07 -17.18 -2.90
CA GLY A 15 -19.60 -16.01 -3.65
C GLY A 15 -18.29 -15.45 -3.11
N ALA A 16 -18.17 -15.29 -1.79
CA ALA A 16 -16.94 -14.79 -1.15
C ALA A 16 -15.74 -15.73 -1.37
N VAL A 17 -15.94 -17.05 -1.30
CA VAL A 17 -14.87 -18.04 -1.56
C VAL A 17 -14.45 -18.04 -3.03
N THR A 18 -15.37 -17.86 -3.97
CA THR A 18 -15.05 -17.79 -5.41
C THR A 18 -14.28 -16.52 -5.73
N VAL A 19 -14.69 -15.36 -5.22
CA VAL A 19 -14.01 -14.08 -5.40
C VAL A 19 -12.59 -14.10 -4.80
N SER A 20 -12.40 -14.75 -3.63
CA SER A 20 -11.08 -14.92 -3.04
C SER A 20 -10.15 -15.73 -3.95
N ARG A 21 -10.60 -16.86 -4.49
CA ARG A 21 -9.80 -17.72 -5.39
C ARG A 21 -9.44 -17.03 -6.71
N GLU A 22 -10.34 -16.25 -7.28
CA GLU A 22 -10.08 -15.46 -8.48
C GLU A 22 -9.04 -14.36 -8.20
N LEU A 23 -9.13 -13.69 -7.05
CA LEU A 23 -8.15 -12.69 -6.62
C LEU A 23 -6.78 -13.31 -6.38
N ASP A 24 -6.69 -14.43 -5.66
CA ASP A 24 -5.44 -15.13 -5.39
C ASP A 24 -4.79 -15.60 -6.71
N SER A 25 -5.59 -16.07 -7.68
CA SER A 25 -5.09 -16.43 -9.01
C SER A 25 -4.54 -15.23 -9.78
N LEU A 26 -5.17 -14.04 -9.65
CA LEU A 26 -4.72 -12.80 -10.28
C LEU A 26 -3.41 -12.29 -9.65
N LEU A 27 -3.25 -12.47 -8.35
CA LEU A 27 -2.10 -11.97 -7.59
C LEU A 27 -0.88 -12.90 -7.62
N CYS A 28 -1.08 -14.17 -7.94
CA CYS A 28 -0.01 -15.18 -7.96
C CYS A 28 1.10 -14.80 -8.95
N GLY A 29 2.34 -14.69 -8.43
CA GLY A 29 3.53 -14.32 -9.20
C GLY A 29 3.67 -12.83 -9.50
N VAL A 30 2.72 -11.98 -9.07
CA VAL A 30 2.82 -10.52 -9.22
C VAL A 30 3.96 -9.98 -8.38
N LYS A 31 4.84 -9.17 -9.00
CA LYS A 31 5.98 -8.52 -8.33
C LYS A 31 5.54 -7.19 -7.73
N VAL A 32 5.42 -7.17 -6.40
CA VAL A 32 4.97 -5.99 -5.64
C VAL A 32 6.15 -5.29 -4.99
N GLY A 33 6.43 -4.03 -5.35
CA GLY A 33 7.32 -3.18 -4.56
C GLY A 33 6.54 -2.64 -3.36
N PHE A 34 6.83 -3.11 -2.15
CA PHE A 34 6.13 -2.70 -0.94
C PHE A 34 6.94 -1.65 -0.17
N CYS A 35 6.53 -0.40 -0.25
CA CYS A 35 7.19 0.74 0.36
C CYS A 35 6.55 1.11 1.69
N MET A 36 7.33 1.14 2.78
CA MET A 36 6.87 1.59 4.10
C MET A 36 7.44 2.97 4.43
N THR A 37 6.59 3.87 4.92
CA THR A 37 6.99 5.20 5.38
C THR A 37 6.57 5.46 6.83
N GLY A 38 7.03 6.54 7.45
CA GLY A 38 7.01 6.76 8.90
C GLY A 38 5.66 6.95 9.60
N SER A 39 4.58 6.29 9.16
CA SER A 39 3.32 6.21 9.91
C SER A 39 3.32 4.98 10.82
N PHE A 40 4.15 5.00 11.87
CA PHE A 40 4.46 3.85 12.73
C PHE A 40 3.22 3.20 13.38
N CYS A 41 2.21 3.99 13.75
CA CYS A 41 0.98 3.49 14.36
C CYS A 41 0.17 2.56 13.42
N THR A 42 0.45 2.57 12.12
CA THR A 42 -0.21 1.70 11.12
C THR A 42 0.67 0.53 10.68
N PHE A 43 1.88 0.37 11.22
CA PHE A 43 2.82 -0.68 10.81
C PHE A 43 2.26 -2.09 11.00
N SER A 44 1.54 -2.36 12.10
CA SER A 44 0.91 -3.67 12.29
C SER A 44 -0.05 -4.01 11.15
N LYS A 45 -0.87 -3.05 10.71
CA LYS A 45 -1.80 -3.21 9.58
C LYS A 45 -1.04 -3.39 8.26
N ALA A 46 0.06 -2.64 8.06
CA ALA A 46 0.89 -2.76 6.87
C ALA A 46 1.56 -4.13 6.77
N PHE A 47 2.07 -4.67 7.88
CA PHE A 47 2.64 -6.02 7.92
C PHE A 47 1.58 -7.09 7.66
N SER A 48 0.37 -6.96 8.22
CA SER A 48 -0.72 -7.90 7.93
C SER A 48 -1.11 -7.89 6.44
N ALA A 49 -1.12 -6.72 5.80
CA ALA A 49 -1.34 -6.61 4.37
C ALA A 49 -0.19 -7.20 3.54
N MET A 50 1.06 -7.04 4.00
CA MET A 50 2.23 -7.65 3.37
C MET A 50 2.17 -9.18 3.45
N GLU A 51 1.77 -9.73 4.62
CA GLU A 51 1.53 -11.16 4.83
C GLU A 51 0.42 -11.67 3.90
N ALA A 52 -0.70 -10.95 3.79
CA ALA A 52 -1.80 -11.33 2.90
C ALA A 52 -1.39 -11.37 1.41
N LEU A 53 -0.59 -10.41 0.95
CA LEU A 53 -0.06 -10.43 -0.42
C LEU A 53 0.91 -11.59 -0.65
N ARG A 54 1.79 -11.88 0.32
CA ARG A 54 2.67 -13.06 0.26
C ARG A 54 1.86 -14.36 0.16
N ASP A 55 0.84 -14.49 1.00
CA ASP A 55 -0.01 -15.69 1.08
C ASP A 55 -0.85 -15.87 -0.21
N ALA A 56 -1.18 -14.78 -0.89
CA ALA A 56 -1.77 -14.79 -2.24
C ALA A 56 -0.75 -15.10 -3.36
N GLY A 57 0.52 -15.36 -3.02
CA GLY A 57 1.56 -15.75 -3.97
C GLY A 57 2.29 -14.60 -4.65
N CYS A 58 2.18 -13.36 -4.15
CA CYS A 58 2.97 -12.24 -4.68
C CYS A 58 4.46 -12.38 -4.36
N ASP A 59 5.31 -11.94 -5.29
CA ASP A 59 6.75 -11.75 -5.08
C ASP A 59 7.01 -10.32 -4.57
N ILE A 60 7.28 -10.16 -3.27
CA ILE A 60 7.35 -8.86 -2.61
C ILE A 60 8.79 -8.38 -2.51
N LEU A 61 9.05 -7.14 -2.95
CA LEU A 61 10.30 -6.40 -2.78
C LEU A 61 10.10 -5.32 -1.72
N PRO A 62 10.63 -5.49 -0.49
CA PRO A 62 10.43 -4.54 0.59
C PRO A 62 11.35 -3.32 0.45
N ILE A 63 10.79 -2.13 0.64
CA ILE A 63 11.48 -0.84 0.57
C ILE A 63 11.07 -0.01 1.77
N MET A 64 12.01 0.63 2.47
CA MET A 64 11.69 1.52 3.59
C MET A 64 12.26 2.92 3.37
N SER A 65 11.50 3.93 3.83
CA SER A 65 12.02 5.29 3.96
C SER A 65 13.07 5.33 5.08
N LEU A 66 13.93 6.36 5.08
CA LEU A 66 14.91 6.53 6.15
C LEU A 66 14.25 6.52 7.53
N SER A 67 13.16 7.28 7.73
CA SER A 67 12.48 7.29 9.02
C SER A 67 11.92 5.91 9.41
N ALA A 68 11.35 5.15 8.47
CA ALA A 68 10.82 3.81 8.76
C ALA A 68 11.92 2.81 9.16
N GLY A 69 13.12 2.95 8.58
CA GLY A 69 14.23 2.02 8.78
C GLY A 69 15.28 2.48 9.79
N THR A 70 15.17 3.67 10.40
CA THR A 70 16.21 4.18 11.35
C THR A 70 15.65 4.71 12.66
N VAL A 71 14.33 4.97 12.77
CA VAL A 71 13.75 5.60 13.97
C VAL A 71 13.07 4.55 14.83
N ASP A 72 13.57 4.42 16.06
CA ASP A 72 12.91 3.60 17.10
C ASP A 72 11.74 4.37 17.71
N THR A 73 10.63 3.68 17.93
CA THR A 73 9.40 4.26 18.47
C THR A 73 8.76 3.34 19.49
N ARG A 74 7.71 3.82 20.15
CA ARG A 74 6.87 2.98 21.05
C ARG A 74 6.17 1.81 20.32
N PHE A 75 6.21 1.77 18.98
CA PHE A 75 5.60 0.72 18.17
C PHE A 75 6.60 -0.36 17.74
N GLY A 76 7.84 -0.28 18.21
CA GLY A 76 8.95 -1.17 17.93
C GLY A 76 10.19 -0.42 17.45
N THR A 77 11.30 -1.14 17.43
CA THR A 77 12.57 -0.63 16.90
C THR A 77 12.62 -0.73 15.37
N ALA A 78 13.40 0.13 14.74
CA ALA A 78 13.64 0.09 13.30
C ALA A 78 14.17 -1.28 12.86
N GLN A 79 15.08 -1.86 13.66
CA GLN A 79 15.67 -3.18 13.37
C GLN A 79 14.64 -4.32 13.43
N GLU A 80 13.69 -4.28 14.35
CA GLU A 80 12.59 -5.27 14.41
C GLU A 80 11.69 -5.15 13.18
N HIS A 81 11.37 -3.94 12.75
CA HIS A 81 10.57 -3.71 11.55
C HIS A 81 11.27 -4.18 10.28
N ILE A 82 12.58 -3.91 10.14
CA ILE A 82 13.39 -4.42 9.02
C ILE A 82 13.38 -5.94 9.01
N LYS A 83 13.73 -6.59 10.12
CA LYS A 83 13.74 -8.05 10.22
C LYS A 83 12.39 -8.67 9.90
N ARG A 84 11.29 -8.05 10.37
CA ARG A 84 9.95 -8.55 10.08
C ARG A 84 9.63 -8.47 8.59
N ALA A 85 9.94 -7.36 7.92
CA ALA A 85 9.75 -7.22 6.48
C ALA A 85 10.58 -8.24 5.70
N GLU A 86 11.86 -8.41 6.07
CA GLU A 86 12.76 -9.39 5.44
C GLU A 86 12.29 -10.83 5.62
N ASN A 87 11.80 -11.18 6.81
CA ASN A 87 11.25 -12.52 7.09
C ASN A 87 9.97 -12.79 6.28
N ILE A 88 9.09 -11.80 6.11
CA ILE A 88 7.86 -11.96 5.31
C ILE A 88 8.21 -12.12 3.83
N CYS A 89 9.13 -11.31 3.32
CA CYS A 89 9.41 -11.21 1.89
C CYS A 89 10.51 -12.16 1.40
N GLY A 90 11.33 -12.71 2.31
CA GLY A 90 12.52 -13.51 1.94
C GLY A 90 13.61 -12.69 1.23
N LYS A 91 13.57 -11.35 1.31
CA LYS A 91 14.48 -10.43 0.61
C LYS A 91 14.93 -9.32 1.56
N ARG A 92 16.12 -8.79 1.32
CA ARG A 92 16.62 -7.62 2.06
C ARG A 92 15.80 -6.36 1.75
N VAL A 93 15.58 -5.53 2.76
CA VAL A 93 14.92 -4.23 2.61
C VAL A 93 15.82 -3.25 1.86
N ILE A 94 15.30 -2.63 0.82
CA ILE A 94 15.96 -1.52 0.12
C ILE A 94 15.81 -0.25 0.97
N MET A 95 16.96 0.36 1.33
CA MET A 95 17.03 1.54 2.19
C MET A 95 17.89 2.69 1.61
N SER A 96 18.41 2.53 0.40
CA SER A 96 19.15 3.60 -0.28
C SER A 96 18.50 4.04 -1.58
N VAL A 97 18.74 5.29 -1.97
CA VAL A 97 18.30 5.84 -3.26
C VAL A 97 18.97 5.09 -4.42
N ALA A 98 20.24 4.73 -4.25
CA ALA A 98 21.04 4.02 -5.25
C ALA A 98 20.48 2.60 -5.52
N ASP A 99 20.08 1.88 -4.47
CA ASP A 99 19.51 0.52 -4.61
C ASP A 99 18.07 0.55 -5.17
N ALA A 100 17.35 1.67 -5.00
CA ALA A 100 16.00 1.83 -5.52
C ALA A 100 15.97 2.23 -7.02
N GLU A 101 17.02 2.88 -7.53
CA GLU A 101 17.09 3.34 -8.92
C GLU A 101 16.91 2.19 -9.94
N PRO A 102 17.55 1.01 -9.79
CA PRO A 102 17.44 -0.09 -10.75
C PRO A 102 16.07 -0.74 -10.88
N ILE A 103 15.12 -0.45 -9.98
CA ILE A 103 13.77 -1.09 -9.97
C ILE A 103 13.05 -0.93 -11.30
N GLY A 104 13.10 0.25 -11.91
CA GLY A 104 12.46 0.52 -13.19
C GLY A 104 13.16 -0.13 -14.37
N PRO A 105 14.45 0.19 -14.63
CA PRO A 105 15.23 -0.37 -15.74
C PRO A 105 15.25 -1.90 -15.76
N LYS A 106 15.36 -2.55 -14.60
CA LYS A 106 15.38 -4.01 -14.45
C LYS A 106 13.98 -4.64 -14.35
N ARG A 107 12.90 -3.85 -14.38
CA ARG A 107 11.51 -4.33 -14.24
C ARG A 107 11.32 -5.25 -13.02
N LEU A 108 11.80 -4.82 -11.86
CA LEU A 108 11.75 -5.62 -10.64
C LEU A 108 10.37 -5.68 -9.99
N THR A 109 9.42 -4.84 -10.43
CA THR A 109 8.06 -4.74 -9.87
C THR A 109 7.03 -4.53 -10.97
N ASP A 110 5.84 -5.12 -10.83
CA ASP A 110 4.68 -4.93 -11.70
C ASP A 110 3.77 -3.81 -11.16
N ILE A 111 3.72 -3.68 -9.84
CA ILE A 111 3.03 -2.62 -9.12
C ILE A 111 3.91 -2.09 -7.99
N MET A 112 3.79 -0.78 -7.69
CA MET A 112 4.44 -0.16 -6.54
C MET A 112 3.36 0.24 -5.52
N LEU A 113 3.39 -0.37 -4.33
CA LEU A 113 2.50 -0.08 -3.22
C LEU A 113 3.24 0.75 -2.17
N VAL A 114 2.72 1.91 -1.80
CA VAL A 114 3.23 2.72 -0.69
C VAL A 114 2.28 2.61 0.50
N ALA A 115 2.60 1.75 1.45
CA ALA A 115 1.76 1.38 2.58
C ALA A 115 2.57 1.19 3.88
N PRO A 116 2.42 2.06 4.88
CA PRO A 116 1.65 3.30 4.86
C PRO A 116 2.31 4.41 4.05
N CYS A 117 1.52 5.33 3.48
CA CYS A 117 2.00 6.53 2.83
C CYS A 117 1.69 7.77 3.68
N THR A 118 2.73 8.41 4.24
CA THR A 118 2.61 9.64 5.03
C THR A 118 2.33 10.87 4.17
N GLY A 119 1.77 11.93 4.78
CA GLY A 119 1.56 13.23 4.13
C GLY A 119 2.84 13.79 3.51
N ASN A 120 3.99 13.65 4.22
CA ASN A 120 5.30 14.07 3.70
C ASN A 120 5.68 13.31 2.42
N THR A 121 5.47 11.99 2.38
CA THR A 121 5.75 11.19 1.18
C THR A 121 4.81 11.55 0.04
N MET A 122 3.51 11.73 0.29
CA MET A 122 2.55 12.19 -0.72
C MET A 122 2.92 13.58 -1.28
N ALA A 123 3.37 14.51 -0.42
CA ALA A 123 3.82 15.82 -0.85
C ALA A 123 5.04 15.73 -1.79
N LYS A 124 6.01 14.86 -1.48
CA LYS A 124 7.18 14.61 -2.33
C LYS A 124 6.79 13.99 -3.67
N LEU A 125 5.91 12.97 -3.66
CA LEU A 125 5.42 12.34 -4.88
C LEU A 125 4.68 13.34 -5.78
N ALA A 126 3.80 14.17 -5.20
CA ALA A 126 3.06 15.22 -5.91
C ALA A 126 3.97 16.30 -6.51
N ARG A 127 5.18 16.49 -5.97
CA ARG A 127 6.17 17.46 -6.45
C ARG A 127 7.33 16.83 -7.23
N SER A 128 7.27 15.51 -7.49
CA SER A 128 8.34 14.76 -8.14
C SER A 128 9.70 14.84 -7.42
N ILE A 129 9.70 15.01 -6.09
CA ILE A 129 10.91 15.02 -5.25
C ILE A 129 11.32 13.56 -4.98
N THR A 130 12.56 13.22 -5.31
CA THR A 130 13.06 11.83 -5.29
C THR A 130 14.32 11.66 -4.45
N ASP A 131 14.28 12.20 -3.24
CA ASP A 131 15.38 12.24 -2.28
C ASP A 131 15.36 11.12 -1.23
N THR A 132 14.43 10.18 -1.36
CA THR A 132 14.31 9.02 -0.47
C THR A 132 14.26 7.72 -1.24
N PRO A 133 14.58 6.55 -0.62
CA PRO A 133 14.47 5.25 -1.27
C PRO A 133 13.06 5.00 -1.84
N VAL A 134 12.02 5.35 -1.08
CA VAL A 134 10.62 5.19 -1.49
C VAL A 134 10.26 6.06 -2.71
N THR A 135 10.60 7.35 -2.67
CA THR A 135 10.29 8.26 -3.77
C THR A 135 11.11 7.97 -5.03
N MET A 136 12.34 7.47 -4.87
CA MET A 136 13.15 6.98 -5.98
C MET A 136 12.57 5.69 -6.57
N ALA A 137 12.16 4.73 -5.74
CA ALA A 137 11.51 3.51 -6.19
C ALA A 137 10.24 3.80 -7.02
N VAL A 138 9.37 4.68 -6.51
CA VAL A 138 8.16 5.12 -7.23
C VAL A 138 8.52 5.78 -8.57
N LYS A 139 9.46 6.73 -8.60
CA LYS A 139 9.90 7.39 -9.84
C LYS A 139 10.46 6.40 -10.84
N SER A 140 11.34 5.51 -10.39
CA SER A 140 11.97 4.50 -11.24
C SER A 140 10.92 3.55 -11.84
N HIS A 141 9.95 3.11 -11.03
CA HIS A 141 8.85 2.25 -11.44
C HIS A 141 7.92 2.94 -12.46
N LEU A 142 7.54 4.21 -12.23
CA LEU A 142 6.66 5.01 -13.10
C LEU A 142 7.24 5.23 -14.51
N ARG A 143 8.55 5.18 -14.69
CA ARG A 143 9.17 5.24 -16.03
C ARG A 143 8.66 4.16 -16.99
N GLY A 144 8.17 3.05 -16.43
CA GLY A 144 7.54 1.97 -17.20
C GLY A 144 6.03 2.12 -17.36
N ALA A 145 5.44 3.26 -17.00
CA ALA A 145 3.99 3.54 -17.01
C ALA A 145 3.17 2.49 -16.24
N ARG A 146 3.75 1.91 -15.17
CA ARG A 146 3.12 0.89 -14.33
C ARG A 146 2.42 1.51 -13.13
N PRO A 147 1.41 0.82 -12.54
CA PRO A 147 0.58 1.38 -11.48
C PRO A 147 1.33 1.60 -10.16
N VAL A 148 0.99 2.68 -9.47
CA VAL A 148 1.39 3.01 -8.10
C VAL A 148 0.14 3.07 -7.25
N LEU A 149 0.09 2.29 -6.18
CA LEU A 149 -1.02 2.24 -5.24
C LEU A 149 -0.62 2.93 -3.92
N ILE A 150 -1.45 3.86 -3.45
CA ILE A 150 -1.21 4.65 -2.24
C ILE A 150 -2.15 4.21 -1.13
N ALA A 151 -1.62 3.70 -0.02
CA ALA A 151 -2.34 3.52 1.23
C ALA A 151 -2.06 4.72 2.15
N CYS A 152 -2.92 5.73 2.05
CA CYS A 152 -2.80 6.97 2.82
C CYS A 152 -2.87 6.71 4.33
N ALA A 153 -1.99 7.35 5.09
CA ALA A 153 -2.02 7.35 6.56
C ALA A 153 -1.41 8.65 7.08
N THR A 154 -2.25 9.66 7.29
CA THR A 154 -1.78 10.98 7.75
C THR A 154 -2.85 11.75 8.52
N ASN A 155 -2.40 12.48 9.57
CA ASN A 155 -3.28 13.25 10.45
C ASN A 155 -3.79 14.56 9.84
N ASP A 156 -3.19 15.01 8.74
CA ASP A 156 -3.50 16.28 8.05
C ASP A 156 -4.08 16.06 6.64
N ALA A 157 -4.64 14.89 6.40
CA ALA A 157 -5.18 14.53 5.08
C ALA A 157 -6.25 15.49 4.57
N LEU A 158 -7.16 15.91 5.45
CA LEU A 158 -8.22 16.88 5.15
C LEU A 158 -7.78 18.35 5.36
N ALA A 159 -6.49 18.59 5.59
CA ALA A 159 -5.89 19.91 5.75
C ALA A 159 -4.73 20.10 4.74
N GLY A 160 -3.49 20.25 5.21
CA GLY A 160 -2.32 20.53 4.37
C GLY A 160 -2.03 19.49 3.29
N SER A 161 -2.31 18.22 3.56
CA SER A 161 -2.08 17.13 2.61
C SER A 161 -3.20 16.93 1.58
N PHE A 162 -4.40 17.52 1.76
CA PHE A 162 -5.54 17.29 0.87
C PHE A 162 -5.26 17.63 -0.59
N LYS A 163 -4.59 18.75 -0.82
CA LYS A 163 -4.17 19.17 -2.17
C LYS A 163 -3.26 18.16 -2.86
N ASN A 164 -2.38 17.48 -2.09
CA ASN A 164 -1.46 16.48 -2.63
C ASN A 164 -2.20 15.18 -2.96
N ILE A 165 -3.18 14.79 -2.12
CA ILE A 165 -4.06 13.64 -2.37
C ILE A 165 -4.85 13.89 -3.67
N GLY A 166 -5.55 15.03 -3.77
CA GLY A 166 -6.32 15.38 -4.96
C GLY A 166 -5.46 15.48 -6.22
N PHE A 167 -4.24 16.05 -6.12
CA PHE A 167 -3.29 16.09 -7.23
C PHE A 167 -2.91 14.67 -7.69
N LEU A 168 -2.51 13.78 -6.76
CA LEU A 168 -2.10 12.41 -7.09
C LEU A 168 -3.26 11.56 -7.62
N MET A 169 -4.49 11.74 -7.12
CA MET A 169 -5.69 11.09 -7.65
C MET A 169 -5.98 11.47 -9.10
N ASN A 170 -5.57 12.66 -9.53
CA ASN A 170 -5.70 13.13 -10.91
C ASN A 170 -4.49 12.75 -11.80
N CYS A 171 -3.41 12.21 -11.21
CA CYS A 171 -2.25 11.78 -11.97
C CYS A 171 -2.45 10.39 -12.57
N ARG A 172 -2.00 10.21 -13.80
CA ARG A 172 -2.02 8.91 -14.48
C ARG A 172 -1.17 7.89 -13.72
N ASN A 173 -1.66 6.65 -13.63
CA ASN A 173 -1.04 5.50 -12.98
C ASN A 173 -0.97 5.57 -11.46
N TYR A 174 -1.58 6.56 -10.79
CA TYR A 174 -1.76 6.58 -9.36
C TYR A 174 -3.16 6.11 -8.98
N TYR A 175 -3.24 5.20 -8.02
CA TYR A 175 -4.46 4.64 -7.46
C TYR A 175 -4.40 4.73 -5.95
N PHE A 176 -5.55 4.70 -5.29
CA PHE A 176 -5.63 4.77 -3.84
C PHE A 176 -6.34 3.55 -3.27
N VAL A 177 -5.81 3.04 -2.17
CA VAL A 177 -6.56 2.12 -1.32
C VAL A 177 -7.72 2.90 -0.71
N PRO A 178 -8.96 2.37 -0.69
CA PRO A 178 -10.09 3.03 -0.06
C PRO A 178 -9.75 3.58 1.32
N LEU A 179 -10.19 4.78 1.64
CA LEU A 179 -9.75 5.52 2.83
C LEU A 179 -10.92 6.25 3.51
N GLY A 180 -10.82 6.39 4.82
CA GLY A 180 -11.81 7.07 5.64
C GLY A 180 -11.19 7.74 6.86
N GLN A 181 -12.02 8.43 7.65
CA GLN A 181 -11.58 9.01 8.91
C GLN A 181 -11.46 7.92 9.99
N ASP A 182 -10.30 7.83 10.65
CA ASP A 182 -10.06 6.86 11.73
C ASP A 182 -10.64 7.30 13.09
N ASP A 183 -10.70 8.60 13.35
CA ASP A 183 -11.29 9.18 14.57
C ASP A 183 -11.78 10.63 14.30
N PRO A 184 -13.00 10.81 13.74
CA PRO A 184 -13.49 12.12 13.34
C PRO A 184 -13.59 13.14 14.48
N LEU A 185 -13.77 12.65 15.73
CA LEU A 185 -13.92 13.52 16.89
C LEU A 185 -12.59 14.02 17.45
N LYS A 186 -11.58 13.13 17.53
CA LYS A 186 -10.28 13.46 18.11
C LYS A 186 -9.26 13.89 17.05
N LYS A 187 -9.44 13.44 15.80
CA LYS A 187 -8.53 13.70 14.67
C LYS A 187 -9.33 14.11 13.43
N PRO A 188 -10.01 15.27 13.44
CA PRO A 188 -10.96 15.65 12.40
C PRO A 188 -10.36 15.78 11.00
N CYS A 189 -9.05 15.95 10.89
CA CYS A 189 -8.35 16.05 9.60
C CYS A 189 -7.62 14.77 9.17
N SER A 190 -7.68 13.69 9.98
CA SER A 190 -6.97 12.44 9.69
C SER A 190 -7.73 11.58 8.70
N LEU A 191 -7.02 11.01 7.72
CA LEU A 191 -7.50 9.92 6.89
C LEU A 191 -6.51 8.74 6.94
N VAL A 192 -7.07 7.54 7.00
CA VAL A 192 -6.31 6.30 6.97
C VAL A 192 -6.97 5.36 5.96
N ALA A 193 -6.15 4.73 5.12
CA ALA A 193 -6.60 3.69 4.20
C ALA A 193 -7.07 2.45 4.96
N ASP A 194 -8.02 1.72 4.42
CA ASP A 194 -8.35 0.39 4.90
C ASP A 194 -7.34 -0.62 4.34
N PHE A 195 -6.35 -0.97 5.16
CA PHE A 195 -5.27 -1.88 4.78
C PHE A 195 -5.77 -3.29 4.45
N SER A 196 -6.96 -3.69 4.91
CA SER A 196 -7.55 -4.98 4.58
C SER A 196 -7.98 -5.09 3.11
N LEU A 197 -8.19 -3.95 2.45
CA LEU A 197 -8.55 -3.86 1.03
C LEU A 197 -7.33 -3.79 0.10
N ILE A 198 -6.10 -3.86 0.63
CA ILE A 198 -4.87 -3.78 -0.18
C ILE A 198 -4.83 -4.87 -1.26
N PRO A 199 -5.12 -6.17 -0.99
CA PRO A 199 -5.08 -7.18 -2.05
C PRO A 199 -6.05 -6.87 -3.20
N GLN A 200 -7.29 -6.47 -2.89
CA GLN A 200 -8.29 -6.10 -3.90
C GLN A 200 -7.88 -4.83 -4.68
N ALA A 201 -7.30 -3.84 -3.97
CA ALA A 201 -6.84 -2.62 -4.59
C ALA A 201 -5.62 -2.85 -5.50
N VAL A 202 -4.72 -3.79 -5.16
CA VAL A 202 -3.63 -4.25 -6.02
C VAL A 202 -4.20 -4.86 -7.31
N GLY A 203 -5.16 -5.78 -7.19
CA GLY A 203 -5.82 -6.40 -8.35
C GLY A 203 -6.46 -5.37 -9.28
N ALA A 204 -7.24 -4.43 -8.72
CA ALA A 204 -7.87 -3.37 -9.50
C ALA A 204 -6.84 -2.45 -10.18
N ALA A 205 -5.78 -2.05 -9.47
CA ALA A 205 -4.74 -1.18 -10.02
C ALA A 205 -3.94 -1.85 -11.16
N LEU A 206 -3.71 -3.16 -11.10
CA LEU A 206 -3.10 -3.94 -12.19
C LEU A 206 -3.96 -3.91 -13.46
N GLU A 207 -5.29 -3.81 -13.32
CA GLU A 207 -6.23 -3.61 -14.43
C GLU A 207 -6.41 -2.12 -14.81
N ASN A 208 -5.60 -1.21 -14.27
CA ASN A 208 -5.71 0.24 -14.44
C ASN A 208 -7.05 0.81 -13.97
N LYS A 209 -7.62 0.25 -12.90
CA LYS A 209 -8.89 0.68 -12.30
C LYS A 209 -8.68 1.14 -10.86
N GLN A 210 -9.41 2.19 -10.46
CA GLN A 210 -9.52 2.60 -9.06
C GLN A 210 -10.55 1.70 -8.37
N LEU A 211 -10.16 1.02 -7.27
CA LEU A 211 -11.11 0.27 -6.45
C LEU A 211 -12.15 1.23 -5.85
N GLN A 212 -13.43 0.89 -5.99
CA GLN A 212 -14.56 1.69 -5.52
C GLN A 212 -15.34 0.97 -4.40
N PRO A 213 -15.95 1.74 -3.47
CA PRO A 213 -15.83 3.20 -3.31
C PRO A 213 -14.45 3.60 -2.79
N VAL A 214 -13.91 4.73 -3.25
CA VAL A 214 -12.60 5.23 -2.78
C VAL A 214 -12.68 5.89 -1.41
N LEU A 215 -13.85 6.43 -1.04
CA LEU A 215 -14.15 6.97 0.30
C LEU A 215 -15.12 6.02 1.00
N ILE A 216 -14.78 5.61 2.22
CA ILE A 216 -15.52 4.66 3.07
C ILE A 216 -15.72 5.18 4.49
#